data_ea607dbc1aa580dc6cac58eb636c25ea
#
_entry.id   ea607dbc1aa580dc6cac58eb636c25ea
#
_cell.length_a   1.000
_cell.length_b   1.000
_cell.length_c   1.000
_cell.angle_alpha   90.00
_cell.angle_beta   90.00
_cell.angle_gamma   90.00
#
_symmetry.space_group_name_H-M   'P 1'
#
loop_
_entity.id
_entity.type
_entity.pdbx_description
1 polymer ?
#
loop_
_entity_poly.entity_id
_entity_poly.type
_entity_poly.pdbx_seq_one_letter_code
_entity_poly.pdbx_strand_id
1 'polypeptide(L)'
;VRECQRAGHDVYVAATRASLDFVGRSTWEGITSRPVAVDIAGEGRAEHVELARVADLLIVVPATANSLARLAGGFADDMVSLTVLASDAPVVVAPAMHSNMWLAPATQANVRTLRERGFHVIEPASGALGSGDSGVGRLPEPEDIARAALDVLSAHEQASNALAGRTVVITAGGTREPLDPVRFLGNKSSGRQGLAIASAAARAGASVRVIAANIESALLATLPTDVQVTRVGSALQMRESTIAQVADADALVMTAAVADFRPEAASESKIKKDPSNEEAPTIRLVRNPDILAEIGHSEQRPPLVVGFAAETGTDEEILAYGADKAARKGADFICLNRVGESVGFGDVPNDIRLLDARGTIAGRYVGSKDEVAAGLVGHM
;
A
#
# COMPACT_ATOMS: atom_id res chain seq x y z
N VAL A 1 19.25 11.43 -20.88
CA VAL A 1 18.32 11.26 -22.02
C VAL A 1 18.83 10.19 -22.99
N ARG A 2 19.98 10.41 -23.65
CA ARG A 2 20.48 9.45 -24.66
C ARG A 2 20.73 8.06 -24.11
N GLU A 3 21.17 7.91 -22.85
CA GLU A 3 21.40 6.59 -22.24
C GLU A 3 20.08 5.82 -22.08
N CYS A 4 19.01 6.48 -21.62
CA CYS A 4 17.69 5.85 -21.53
C CYS A 4 17.15 5.48 -22.92
N GLN A 5 17.33 6.34 -23.93
CA GLN A 5 16.95 6.03 -25.31
C GLN A 5 17.74 4.85 -25.90
N ARG A 6 19.05 4.72 -25.60
CA ARG A 6 19.87 3.55 -26.00
C ARG A 6 19.39 2.26 -25.36
N ALA A 7 18.85 2.37 -24.13
CA ALA A 7 18.22 1.24 -23.44
C ALA A 7 16.80 0.91 -23.96
N GLY A 8 16.30 1.63 -24.95
CA GLY A 8 15.01 1.36 -25.60
C GLY A 8 13.81 2.08 -24.99
N HIS A 9 14.05 3.05 -24.10
CA HIS A 9 12.96 3.78 -23.45
C HIS A 9 12.59 5.07 -24.18
N ASP A 10 11.31 5.38 -24.22
CA ASP A 10 10.78 6.67 -24.65
C ASP A 10 11.06 7.74 -23.58
N VAL A 11 11.62 8.88 -23.99
CA VAL A 11 11.99 9.95 -23.07
C VAL A 11 11.23 11.23 -23.36
N TYR A 12 10.55 11.73 -22.35
CA TYR A 12 9.90 13.04 -22.32
C TYR A 12 10.71 13.98 -21.43
N VAL A 13 10.82 15.27 -21.83
CA VAL A 13 11.57 16.26 -21.05
C VAL A 13 10.61 17.29 -20.48
N ALA A 14 10.55 17.35 -19.15
CA ALA A 14 10.00 18.47 -18.39
C ALA A 14 11.14 19.34 -17.89
N ALA A 15 11.13 20.63 -18.23
CA ALA A 15 12.21 21.54 -17.91
C ALA A 15 11.74 22.71 -17.02
N THR A 16 12.58 23.12 -16.06
CA THR A 16 12.38 24.42 -15.41
C THR A 16 12.79 25.54 -16.37
N ARG A 17 12.19 26.71 -16.23
CA ARG A 17 12.59 27.88 -17.07
C ARG A 17 14.08 28.17 -16.96
N ALA A 18 14.65 28.11 -15.74
CA ALA A 18 16.06 28.35 -15.50
C ALA A 18 16.99 27.31 -16.17
N SER A 19 16.54 26.07 -16.37
CA SER A 19 17.36 25.05 -17.02
C SER A 19 17.53 25.32 -18.53
N LEU A 20 16.62 26.06 -19.14
CA LEU A 20 16.69 26.42 -20.55
C LEU A 20 17.79 27.47 -20.87
N ASP A 21 18.27 28.18 -19.85
CA ASP A 21 19.43 29.08 -20.00
C ASP A 21 20.74 28.30 -20.20
N PHE A 22 20.78 27.01 -19.78
CA PHE A 22 21.94 26.12 -19.94
C PHE A 22 21.81 25.23 -21.17
N VAL A 23 20.62 24.68 -21.42
CA VAL A 23 20.34 23.84 -22.58
C VAL A 23 19.00 24.25 -23.17
N GLY A 24 19.07 24.87 -24.32
CA GLY A 24 17.90 25.42 -25.01
C GLY A 24 16.86 24.35 -25.41
N ARG A 25 15.60 24.76 -25.50
CA ARG A 25 14.45 23.92 -25.88
C ARG A 25 14.73 23.11 -27.13
N SER A 26 15.24 23.74 -28.20
CA SER A 26 15.52 23.09 -29.50
C SER A 26 16.52 21.94 -29.40
N THR A 27 17.45 21.99 -28.43
CA THR A 27 18.39 20.88 -28.20
C THR A 27 17.67 19.65 -27.64
N TRP A 28 16.79 19.85 -26.66
CA TRP A 28 16.00 18.75 -26.08
C TRP A 28 15.04 18.15 -27.13
N GLU A 29 14.33 19.00 -27.87
CA GLU A 29 13.39 18.58 -28.92
C GLU A 29 14.13 17.84 -30.04
N GLY A 30 15.35 18.28 -30.39
CA GLY A 30 16.18 17.58 -31.36
C GLY A 30 16.68 16.21 -30.89
N ILE A 31 16.89 16.03 -29.58
CA ILE A 31 17.32 14.74 -28.99
C ILE A 31 16.13 13.79 -28.82
N THR A 32 14.99 14.27 -28.36
CA THR A 32 13.84 13.45 -28.02
C THR A 32 12.85 13.28 -29.16
N SER A 33 12.90 14.13 -30.17
CA SER A 33 11.89 14.29 -31.23
C SER A 33 10.48 14.56 -30.65
N ARG A 34 10.41 15.17 -29.47
CA ARG A 34 9.20 15.48 -28.72
C ARG A 34 9.24 16.91 -28.18
N PRO A 35 8.09 17.59 -28.01
CA PRO A 35 8.04 18.89 -27.36
C PRO A 35 8.58 18.83 -25.92
N VAL A 36 9.17 19.93 -25.48
CA VAL A 36 9.64 20.10 -24.08
C VAL A 36 8.55 20.79 -23.26
N ALA A 37 8.09 20.13 -22.22
CA ALA A 37 7.14 20.70 -21.28
C ALA A 37 7.84 21.72 -20.33
N VAL A 38 7.37 22.96 -20.30
CA VAL A 38 7.95 24.04 -19.49
C VAL A 38 6.90 24.84 -18.75
N ASP A 39 5.84 25.23 -19.47
CA ASP A 39 4.84 26.17 -19.00
C ASP A 39 3.64 25.44 -18.37
N ILE A 40 3.27 25.87 -17.16
CA ILE A 40 2.14 25.30 -16.43
C ILE A 40 0.81 25.62 -17.11
N ALA A 41 0.72 26.82 -17.70
CA ALA A 41 -0.45 27.30 -18.41
C ALA A 41 -0.19 27.21 -19.91
N GLY A 42 -0.66 26.13 -20.55
CA GLY A 42 -0.66 25.94 -22.02
C GLY A 42 -2.07 25.59 -22.51
N GLU A 43 -2.37 25.86 -23.73
CA GLU A 43 -3.57 25.65 -24.58
C GLU A 43 -4.67 24.66 -24.06
N GLY A 44 -5.10 24.82 -22.78
CA GLY A 44 -6.24 24.09 -22.21
C GLY A 44 -5.97 22.62 -21.82
N ARG A 45 -4.71 22.15 -21.84
CA ARG A 45 -4.31 20.81 -21.39
C ARG A 45 -3.46 20.89 -20.12
N ALA A 46 -3.74 19.99 -19.17
CA ALA A 46 -2.91 19.80 -17.97
C ALA A 46 -1.71 18.92 -18.32
N GLU A 47 -0.72 19.46 -19.05
CA GLU A 47 0.43 18.73 -19.58
C GLU A 47 1.19 17.94 -18.51
N HIS A 48 1.32 18.51 -17.30
CA HIS A 48 1.92 17.81 -16.15
C HIS A 48 1.15 16.55 -15.73
N VAL A 49 -0.18 16.52 -15.86
CA VAL A 49 -1.01 15.35 -15.58
C VAL A 49 -0.84 14.28 -16.67
N GLU A 50 -0.75 14.71 -17.94
CA GLU A 50 -0.49 13.77 -19.05
C GLU A 50 0.89 13.13 -18.89
N LEU A 51 1.93 13.92 -18.59
CA LEU A 51 3.28 13.41 -18.34
C LEU A 51 3.30 12.46 -17.12
N ALA A 52 2.67 12.85 -16.02
CA ALA A 52 2.59 12.04 -14.81
C ALA A 52 1.91 10.69 -15.09
N ARG A 53 0.86 10.66 -15.92
CA ARG A 53 0.09 9.45 -16.25
C ARG A 53 0.84 8.47 -17.15
N VAL A 54 1.69 8.98 -18.05
CA VAL A 54 2.42 8.13 -19.02
C VAL A 54 3.82 7.75 -18.54
N ALA A 55 4.29 8.35 -17.45
CA ALA A 55 5.62 8.07 -16.93
C ALA A 55 5.62 6.78 -16.12
N ASP A 56 6.50 5.84 -16.48
CA ASP A 56 6.83 4.65 -15.68
C ASP A 56 7.96 4.95 -14.70
N LEU A 57 8.72 6.03 -14.93
CA LEU A 57 9.83 6.49 -14.10
C LEU A 57 10.03 8.01 -14.28
N LEU A 58 10.27 8.71 -13.20
CA LEU A 58 10.66 10.12 -13.20
C LEU A 58 12.13 10.26 -12.77
N ILE A 59 12.93 10.98 -13.58
CA ILE A 59 14.35 11.24 -13.28
C ILE A 59 14.57 12.75 -13.21
N VAL A 60 14.86 13.28 -12.01
CA VAL A 60 15.20 14.70 -11.81
C VAL A 60 16.71 14.85 -11.84
N VAL A 61 17.25 15.37 -12.98
CA VAL A 61 18.69 15.42 -13.26
C VAL A 61 19.09 16.65 -14.10
N PRO A 62 20.02 17.47 -13.68
CA PRO A 62 20.57 17.54 -12.32
C PRO A 62 19.55 18.13 -11.34
N ALA A 63 19.53 17.65 -10.11
CA ALA A 63 18.73 18.23 -9.04
C ALA A 63 19.58 19.23 -8.23
N THR A 64 19.24 20.51 -8.32
CA THR A 64 19.87 21.55 -7.50
C THR A 64 19.37 21.52 -6.05
N ALA A 65 20.04 22.20 -5.13
CA ALA A 65 19.56 22.36 -3.75
C ALA A 65 18.14 22.95 -3.71
N ASN A 66 17.82 23.86 -4.64
CA ASN A 66 16.48 24.43 -4.77
C ASN A 66 15.46 23.36 -5.23
N SER A 67 15.81 22.51 -6.20
CA SER A 67 14.93 21.42 -6.65
C SER A 67 14.65 20.43 -5.51
N LEU A 68 15.67 20.05 -4.74
CA LEU A 68 15.50 19.18 -3.57
C LEU A 68 14.58 19.82 -2.53
N ALA A 69 14.77 21.11 -2.23
CA ALA A 69 13.92 21.83 -1.27
C ALA A 69 12.47 21.91 -1.73
N ARG A 70 12.21 22.16 -3.02
CA ARG A 70 10.88 22.22 -3.60
C ARG A 70 10.16 20.88 -3.51
N LEU A 71 10.80 19.82 -3.93
CA LEU A 71 10.25 18.46 -3.87
C LEU A 71 9.99 18.03 -2.42
N ALA A 72 10.94 18.27 -1.50
CA ALA A 72 10.76 17.98 -0.08
C ALA A 72 9.66 18.83 0.58
N GLY A 73 9.45 20.08 0.12
CA GLY A 73 8.40 20.97 0.59
C GLY A 73 7.02 20.73 -0.05
N GLY A 74 6.93 19.90 -1.10
CA GLY A 74 5.67 19.66 -1.83
C GLY A 74 5.22 20.88 -2.65
N PHE A 75 6.16 21.71 -3.13
CA PHE A 75 5.84 22.81 -4.02
C PHE A 75 5.38 22.30 -5.39
N ALA A 76 4.44 23.02 -6.01
CA ALA A 76 3.82 22.67 -7.29
C ALA A 76 3.73 23.93 -8.19
N ASP A 77 4.84 24.66 -8.33
CA ASP A 77 4.90 25.95 -9.00
C ASP A 77 5.82 25.97 -10.24
N ASP A 78 6.32 24.81 -10.64
CA ASP A 78 6.96 24.57 -11.93
C ASP A 78 6.54 23.21 -12.51
N MET A 79 6.83 23.00 -13.80
CA MET A 79 6.45 21.78 -14.52
C MET A 79 7.03 20.51 -13.89
N VAL A 80 8.26 20.56 -13.38
CA VAL A 80 8.93 19.40 -12.76
C VAL A 80 8.26 18.99 -11.46
N SER A 81 8.08 19.96 -10.55
CA SER A 81 7.47 19.71 -9.24
C SER A 81 6.00 19.28 -9.36
N LEU A 82 5.25 19.88 -10.30
CA LEU A 82 3.87 19.47 -10.60
C LEU A 82 3.81 18.04 -11.13
N THR A 83 4.65 17.67 -12.11
CA THR A 83 4.66 16.33 -12.67
C THR A 83 5.02 15.29 -11.61
N VAL A 84 6.03 15.56 -10.76
CA VAL A 84 6.41 14.67 -9.65
C VAL A 84 5.25 14.50 -8.66
N LEU A 85 4.57 15.58 -8.30
CA LEU A 85 3.49 15.55 -7.32
C LEU A 85 2.22 14.84 -7.86
N ALA A 86 2.01 14.86 -9.18
CA ALA A 86 0.86 14.24 -9.85
C ALA A 86 1.09 12.78 -10.25
N SER A 87 2.31 12.23 -10.08
CA SER A 87 2.69 10.90 -10.55
C SER A 87 2.77 9.88 -9.41
N ASP A 88 2.34 8.67 -9.70
CA ASP A 88 2.55 7.47 -8.87
C ASP A 88 3.83 6.70 -9.25
N ALA A 89 4.53 7.10 -10.31
CA ALA A 89 5.76 6.46 -10.78
C ALA A 89 6.93 6.69 -9.79
N PRO A 90 7.88 5.75 -9.68
CA PRO A 90 9.06 5.95 -8.86
C PRO A 90 9.87 7.16 -9.32
N VAL A 91 10.44 7.89 -8.37
CA VAL A 91 11.19 9.11 -8.62
C VAL A 91 12.66 8.92 -8.24
N VAL A 92 13.54 9.11 -9.22
CA VAL A 92 15.00 9.12 -9.03
C VAL A 92 15.49 10.57 -9.10
N VAL A 93 16.33 10.94 -8.15
CA VAL A 93 16.88 12.30 -8.04
C VAL A 93 18.40 12.22 -8.05
N ALA A 94 19.05 12.92 -8.98
CA ALA A 94 20.52 13.00 -9.10
C ALA A 94 20.99 14.42 -8.73
N PRO A 95 21.43 14.65 -7.46
CA PRO A 95 21.88 15.95 -7.01
C PRO A 95 23.18 16.40 -7.67
N ALA A 96 23.28 17.72 -7.96
CA ALA A 96 24.53 18.36 -8.38
C ALA A 96 24.61 19.77 -7.81
N MET A 97 25.64 20.04 -6.99
CA MET A 97 25.86 21.33 -6.35
C MET A 97 27.27 21.41 -5.75
N HIS A 98 27.68 22.60 -5.34
CA HIS A 98 28.94 22.75 -4.58
C HIS A 98 28.91 21.98 -3.25
N SER A 99 30.09 21.48 -2.81
CA SER A 99 30.20 20.63 -1.61
C SER A 99 29.56 21.25 -0.36
N ASN A 100 29.78 22.56 -0.13
CA ASN A 100 29.20 23.26 1.02
C ASN A 100 27.67 23.29 0.95
N MET A 101 27.07 23.34 -0.24
CA MET A 101 25.63 23.28 -0.42
C MET A 101 25.09 21.87 -0.16
N TRP A 102 25.81 20.85 -0.64
CA TRP A 102 25.46 19.45 -0.40
C TRP A 102 25.51 19.12 1.09
N LEU A 103 26.57 19.51 1.79
CA LEU A 103 26.78 19.24 3.21
C LEU A 103 25.96 20.15 4.14
N ALA A 104 25.29 21.17 3.61
CA ALA A 104 24.47 22.06 4.39
C ALA A 104 23.34 21.27 5.13
N PRO A 105 23.10 21.56 6.45
CA PRO A 105 22.08 20.82 7.22
C PRO A 105 20.69 20.87 6.60
N ALA A 106 20.33 21.99 5.95
CA ALA A 106 19.04 22.12 5.26
C ALA A 106 18.92 21.15 4.06
N THR A 107 19.99 21.07 3.24
CA THR A 107 20.02 20.13 2.09
C THR A 107 19.95 18.69 2.57
N GLN A 108 20.72 18.32 3.60
CA GLN A 108 20.69 16.98 4.16
C GLN A 108 19.34 16.64 4.81
N ALA A 109 18.65 17.60 5.42
CA ALA A 109 17.28 17.42 5.91
C ALA A 109 16.30 17.15 4.76
N ASN A 110 16.38 17.92 3.66
CA ASN A 110 15.54 17.70 2.48
C ASN A 110 15.78 16.32 1.86
N VAL A 111 17.03 15.89 1.75
CA VAL A 111 17.39 14.54 1.25
C VAL A 111 16.79 13.45 2.11
N ARG A 112 16.86 13.57 3.45
CA ARG A 112 16.22 12.59 4.35
C ARG A 112 14.71 12.54 4.13
N THR A 113 14.05 13.69 4.08
CA THR A 113 12.61 13.79 3.82
C THR A 113 12.21 13.14 2.49
N LEU A 114 12.99 13.36 1.44
CA LEU A 114 12.73 12.74 0.13
C LEU A 114 12.89 11.21 0.21
N ARG A 115 13.94 10.70 0.86
CA ARG A 115 14.13 9.26 1.07
C ARG A 115 13.01 8.63 1.89
N GLU A 116 12.58 9.28 2.96
CA GLU A 116 11.45 8.84 3.79
C GLU A 116 10.12 8.79 3.02
N ARG A 117 10.00 9.59 1.94
CA ARG A 117 8.86 9.59 1.02
C ARG A 117 9.02 8.66 -0.18
N GLY A 118 10.05 7.81 -0.20
CA GLY A 118 10.27 6.81 -1.26
C GLY A 118 11.02 7.33 -2.49
N PHE A 119 11.60 8.52 -2.45
CA PHE A 119 12.46 8.99 -3.55
C PHE A 119 13.82 8.29 -3.52
N HIS A 120 14.29 7.87 -4.67
CA HIS A 120 15.63 7.30 -4.85
C HIS A 120 16.65 8.39 -5.11
N VAL A 121 17.37 8.83 -4.06
CA VAL A 121 18.39 9.87 -4.18
C VAL A 121 19.74 9.26 -4.43
N ILE A 122 20.29 9.48 -5.64
CA ILE A 122 21.65 9.07 -6.04
C ILE A 122 22.65 9.95 -5.30
N GLU A 123 23.67 9.35 -4.68
CA GLU A 123 24.74 10.14 -4.04
C GLU A 123 25.56 10.89 -5.11
N PRO A 124 25.84 12.20 -4.91
CA PRO A 124 26.70 12.91 -5.81
C PRO A 124 28.13 12.39 -5.77
N ALA A 125 28.79 12.41 -6.91
CA ALA A 125 30.18 11.99 -7.03
C ALA A 125 31.14 12.98 -6.38
N SER A 126 32.33 12.49 -6.02
CA SER A 126 33.45 13.33 -5.60
C SER A 126 34.37 13.64 -6.79
N GLY A 127 34.89 14.86 -6.86
CA GLY A 127 35.80 15.27 -7.93
C GLY A 127 35.93 16.79 -8.03
N ALA A 128 36.55 17.26 -9.13
CA ALA A 128 36.67 18.68 -9.42
C ALA A 128 35.29 19.29 -9.63
N LEU A 129 35.04 20.45 -9.02
CA LEU A 129 33.83 21.26 -9.13
C LEU A 129 34.07 22.43 -10.07
N GLY A 130 33.00 23.02 -10.60
CA GLY A 130 33.10 24.16 -11.51
C GLY A 130 33.73 25.42 -10.91
N SER A 131 33.86 25.48 -9.57
CA SER A 131 34.55 26.54 -8.82
C SER A 131 36.09 26.39 -8.77
N GLY A 132 36.64 25.28 -9.29
CA GLY A 132 38.06 24.94 -9.19
C GLY A 132 38.41 24.12 -7.93
N ASP A 133 37.51 23.97 -7.00
CA ASP A 133 37.67 23.13 -5.81
C ASP A 133 37.39 21.66 -6.14
N SER A 134 37.77 20.77 -5.22
CA SER A 134 37.47 19.33 -5.30
C SER A 134 36.70 18.90 -4.06
N GLY A 135 35.67 18.11 -4.26
CA GLY A 135 34.85 17.63 -3.15
C GLY A 135 33.63 16.84 -3.63
N VAL A 136 32.76 16.46 -2.68
CA VAL A 136 31.49 15.82 -2.97
C VAL A 136 30.48 16.84 -3.51
N GLY A 137 29.71 16.48 -4.52
CA GLY A 137 28.67 17.37 -5.09
C GLY A 137 28.63 17.38 -6.60
N ARG A 138 29.58 16.72 -7.27
CA ARG A 138 29.58 16.56 -8.72
C ARG A 138 28.45 15.63 -9.16
N LEU A 139 27.80 15.95 -10.29
CA LEU A 139 26.87 15.05 -10.94
C LEU A 139 27.60 13.74 -11.31
N PRO A 140 27.08 12.56 -10.96
CA PRO A 140 27.61 11.29 -11.44
C PRO A 140 27.60 11.20 -12.96
N GLU A 141 28.33 10.26 -13.52
CA GLU A 141 28.38 10.07 -14.97
C GLU A 141 26.99 9.67 -15.51
N PRO A 142 26.62 10.12 -16.72
CA PRO A 142 25.28 9.85 -17.29
C PRO A 142 24.91 8.37 -17.33
N GLU A 143 25.88 7.51 -17.59
CA GLU A 143 25.72 6.05 -17.62
C GLU A 143 25.37 5.48 -16.24
N ASP A 144 26.00 5.99 -15.18
CA ASP A 144 25.75 5.55 -13.81
C ASP A 144 24.36 6.01 -13.34
N ILE A 145 23.97 7.23 -13.69
CA ILE A 145 22.63 7.75 -13.38
C ILE A 145 21.57 6.92 -14.10
N ALA A 146 21.77 6.66 -15.40
CA ALA A 146 20.80 5.89 -16.18
C ALA A 146 20.67 4.47 -15.64
N ARG A 147 21.80 3.81 -15.34
CA ARG A 147 21.79 2.45 -14.75
C ARG A 147 21.01 2.44 -13.42
N ALA A 148 21.34 3.31 -12.48
CA ALA A 148 20.66 3.38 -11.19
C ALA A 148 19.17 3.67 -11.34
N ALA A 149 18.78 4.53 -12.30
CA ALA A 149 17.38 4.83 -12.56
C ALA A 149 16.62 3.64 -13.18
N LEU A 150 17.24 2.92 -14.10
CA LEU A 150 16.64 1.73 -14.74
C LEU A 150 16.59 0.54 -13.79
N ASP A 151 17.52 0.41 -12.85
CA ASP A 151 17.45 -0.58 -11.77
C ASP A 151 16.22 -0.32 -10.87
N VAL A 152 15.93 0.95 -10.57
CA VAL A 152 14.71 1.34 -9.83
C VAL A 152 13.44 1.00 -10.61
N LEU A 153 13.41 1.29 -11.92
CA LEU A 153 12.28 0.94 -12.79
C LEU A 153 12.04 -0.57 -12.80
N SER A 154 13.10 -1.36 -13.04
CA SER A 154 13.02 -2.83 -13.07
C SER A 154 12.53 -3.40 -11.74
N ALA A 155 13.01 -2.88 -10.61
CA ALA A 155 12.55 -3.30 -9.30
C ALA A 155 11.06 -2.94 -9.07
N HIS A 156 10.63 -1.78 -9.54
CA HIS A 156 9.23 -1.34 -9.47
C HIS A 156 8.31 -2.22 -10.33
N GLU A 157 8.72 -2.52 -11.57
CA GLU A 157 7.98 -3.42 -12.48
C GLU A 157 7.88 -4.84 -11.91
N GLN A 158 8.96 -5.37 -11.34
CA GLN A 158 8.95 -6.67 -10.68
C GLN A 158 7.99 -6.70 -9.50
N ALA A 159 8.01 -5.66 -8.65
CA ALA A 159 7.08 -5.54 -7.52
C ALA A 159 5.62 -5.40 -8.00
N SER A 160 5.37 -4.61 -9.04
CA SER A 160 4.03 -4.41 -9.62
C SER A 160 3.47 -5.66 -10.32
N ASN A 161 4.33 -6.62 -10.67
CA ASN A 161 3.94 -7.87 -11.33
C ASN A 161 4.18 -9.12 -10.45
N ALA A 162 4.54 -8.94 -9.19
CA ALA A 162 4.89 -10.06 -8.29
C ALA A 162 3.77 -11.09 -8.15
N LEU A 163 2.52 -10.66 -8.21
CA LEU A 163 1.32 -11.50 -8.14
C LEU A 163 0.56 -11.59 -9.47
N ALA A 164 1.20 -11.27 -10.60
CA ALA A 164 0.56 -11.36 -11.91
C ALA A 164 0.05 -12.77 -12.20
N GLY A 165 -1.22 -12.87 -12.63
CA GLY A 165 -1.88 -14.14 -12.90
C GLY A 165 -2.33 -14.91 -11.65
N ARG A 166 -2.13 -14.36 -10.45
CA ARG A 166 -2.62 -14.93 -9.20
C ARG A 166 -3.99 -14.37 -8.81
N THR A 167 -4.83 -15.22 -8.25
CA THR A 167 -6.12 -14.81 -7.68
C THR A 167 -6.03 -14.80 -6.15
N VAL A 168 -6.32 -13.63 -5.55
CA VAL A 168 -6.27 -13.43 -4.09
C VAL A 168 -7.67 -13.11 -3.57
N VAL A 169 -8.17 -13.93 -2.65
CA VAL A 169 -9.43 -13.69 -1.93
C VAL A 169 -9.14 -13.06 -0.57
N ILE A 170 -9.82 -11.97 -0.25
CA ILE A 170 -9.60 -11.24 0.99
C ILE A 170 -10.93 -11.03 1.70
N THR A 171 -11.05 -11.44 2.97
CA THR A 171 -12.22 -11.08 3.79
C THR A 171 -11.90 -9.82 4.58
N ALA A 172 -12.84 -8.87 4.66
CA ALA A 172 -12.65 -7.59 5.34
C ALA A 172 -13.90 -7.13 6.09
N GLY A 173 -13.72 -6.25 7.06
CA GLY A 173 -14.80 -5.67 7.85
C GLY A 173 -15.18 -6.50 9.08
N GLY A 174 -16.37 -6.27 9.62
CA GLY A 174 -16.89 -6.98 10.78
C GLY A 174 -18.28 -7.56 10.51
N THR A 175 -18.48 -8.84 10.83
CA THR A 175 -19.81 -9.45 10.71
C THR A 175 -20.76 -8.88 11.76
N ARG A 176 -22.05 -8.86 11.43
CA ARG A 176 -23.14 -8.43 12.31
C ARG A 176 -24.18 -9.53 12.36
N GLU A 177 -24.37 -10.07 13.55
CA GLU A 177 -25.33 -11.15 13.79
C GLU A 177 -26.62 -10.54 14.30
N PRO A 178 -27.71 -10.59 13.54
CA PRO A 178 -28.94 -9.89 13.87
C PRO A 178 -29.59 -10.45 15.15
N LEU A 179 -29.97 -9.57 16.06
CA LEU A 179 -30.81 -9.86 17.21
C LEU A 179 -32.26 -9.65 16.85
N ASP A 180 -32.54 -8.56 16.15
CA ASP A 180 -33.81 -8.15 15.61
C ASP A 180 -33.57 -7.19 14.41
N PRO A 181 -34.60 -6.67 13.72
CA PRO A 181 -34.41 -5.77 12.57
C PRO A 181 -33.62 -4.48 12.86
N VAL A 182 -33.36 -4.16 14.14
CA VAL A 182 -32.73 -2.90 14.56
C VAL A 182 -31.36 -3.12 15.22
N ARG A 183 -31.18 -4.25 15.90
CA ARG A 183 -30.01 -4.53 16.75
C ARG A 183 -29.26 -5.76 16.29
N PHE A 184 -27.96 -5.76 16.49
CA PHE A 184 -27.06 -6.86 16.15
C PHE A 184 -25.96 -7.03 17.22
N LEU A 185 -25.38 -8.23 17.25
CA LEU A 185 -24.12 -8.53 17.92
C LEU A 185 -23.02 -8.49 16.85
N GLY A 186 -21.87 -7.89 17.11
CA GLY A 186 -20.79 -7.82 16.15
C GLY A 186 -19.50 -7.25 16.71
N ASN A 187 -18.43 -7.38 15.96
CA ASN A 187 -17.10 -6.91 16.30
C ASN A 187 -16.85 -5.50 15.72
N LYS A 188 -16.04 -4.71 16.45
CA LYS A 188 -15.58 -3.41 15.96
C LYS A 188 -14.50 -3.63 14.90
N SER A 189 -14.83 -3.42 13.63
CA SER A 189 -13.87 -3.43 12.53
C SER A 189 -14.35 -2.48 11.43
N SER A 190 -13.46 -1.63 10.95
CA SER A 190 -13.73 -0.73 9.81
C SER A 190 -13.45 -1.38 8.46
N GLY A 191 -12.71 -2.50 8.43
CA GLY A 191 -12.26 -3.16 7.21
C GLY A 191 -11.02 -2.53 6.54
N ARG A 192 -10.51 -1.39 7.02
CA ARG A 192 -9.42 -0.63 6.39
C ARG A 192 -8.17 -1.47 6.13
N GLN A 193 -7.76 -2.34 7.05
CA GLN A 193 -6.58 -3.19 6.84
C GLN A 193 -6.77 -4.18 5.69
N GLY A 194 -7.94 -4.81 5.59
CA GLY A 194 -8.26 -5.71 4.48
C GLY A 194 -8.33 -4.98 3.14
N LEU A 195 -8.88 -3.76 3.10
CA LEU A 195 -8.91 -2.95 1.88
C LEU A 195 -7.51 -2.48 1.47
N ALA A 196 -6.63 -2.14 2.42
CA ALA A 196 -5.23 -1.81 2.13
C ALA A 196 -4.48 -3.01 1.52
N ILE A 197 -4.68 -4.23 2.05
CA ILE A 197 -4.11 -5.46 1.48
C ILE A 197 -4.68 -5.72 0.08
N ALA A 198 -5.98 -5.52 -0.13
CA ALA A 198 -6.60 -5.68 -1.44
C ALA A 198 -6.01 -4.72 -2.47
N SER A 199 -5.83 -3.46 -2.10
CA SER A 199 -5.19 -2.46 -2.96
C SER A 199 -3.72 -2.79 -3.23
N ALA A 200 -2.97 -3.27 -2.23
CA ALA A 200 -1.57 -3.67 -2.42
C ALA A 200 -1.44 -4.90 -3.34
N ALA A 201 -2.30 -5.92 -3.15
CA ALA A 201 -2.32 -7.11 -4.01
C ALA A 201 -2.70 -6.78 -5.47
N ALA A 202 -3.68 -5.89 -5.67
CA ALA A 202 -4.04 -5.41 -7.01
C ALA A 202 -2.88 -4.65 -7.67
N ARG A 203 -2.19 -3.76 -6.93
CA ARG A 203 -0.96 -3.09 -7.43
C ARG A 203 0.17 -4.05 -7.75
N ALA A 204 0.22 -5.21 -7.09
CA ALA A 204 1.16 -6.28 -7.40
C ALA A 204 0.70 -7.18 -8.57
N GLY A 205 -0.38 -6.84 -9.27
CA GLY A 205 -0.87 -7.52 -10.46
C GLY A 205 -1.83 -8.68 -10.22
N ALA A 206 -2.28 -8.88 -8.97
CA ALA A 206 -3.24 -9.96 -8.66
C ALA A 206 -4.66 -9.63 -9.16
N SER A 207 -5.41 -10.68 -9.52
CA SER A 207 -6.87 -10.63 -9.58
C SER A 207 -7.42 -10.70 -8.15
N VAL A 208 -8.04 -9.63 -7.66
CA VAL A 208 -8.44 -9.51 -6.27
C VAL A 208 -9.96 -9.60 -6.09
N ARG A 209 -10.40 -10.47 -5.17
CA ARG A 209 -11.79 -10.60 -4.74
C ARG A 209 -11.92 -10.26 -3.25
N VAL A 210 -12.71 -9.26 -2.93
CA VAL A 210 -12.96 -8.82 -1.55
C VAL A 210 -14.33 -9.25 -1.08
N ILE A 211 -14.40 -10.00 0.02
CA ILE A 211 -15.65 -10.33 0.72
C ILE A 211 -15.79 -9.33 1.89
N ALA A 212 -16.65 -8.34 1.69
CA ALA A 212 -16.77 -7.17 2.54
C ALA A 212 -17.95 -7.27 3.50
N ALA A 213 -17.68 -7.40 4.80
CA ALA A 213 -18.73 -7.42 5.84
C ALA A 213 -18.94 -6.02 6.43
N ASN A 214 -20.12 -5.45 6.15
CA ASN A 214 -20.59 -4.20 6.75
C ASN A 214 -19.59 -3.02 6.66
N ILE A 215 -18.86 -2.91 5.57
CA ILE A 215 -17.94 -1.80 5.29
C ILE A 215 -18.73 -0.66 4.61
N GLU A 216 -18.41 0.57 4.99
CA GLU A 216 -18.99 1.77 4.41
C GLU A 216 -18.70 1.89 2.90
N SER A 217 -19.70 2.31 2.11
CA SER A 217 -19.57 2.43 0.65
C SER A 217 -18.46 3.39 0.22
N ALA A 218 -18.23 4.47 0.97
CA ALA A 218 -17.15 5.41 0.71
C ALA A 218 -15.76 4.78 0.83
N LEU A 219 -15.58 3.86 1.79
CA LEU A 219 -14.31 3.11 1.93
C LEU A 219 -14.14 2.09 0.80
N LEU A 220 -15.20 1.40 0.40
CA LEU A 220 -15.12 0.46 -0.73
C LEU A 220 -14.83 1.17 -2.05
N ALA A 221 -15.24 2.41 -2.21
CA ALA A 221 -14.97 3.23 -3.40
C ALA A 221 -13.49 3.65 -3.52
N THR A 222 -12.66 3.44 -2.49
CA THR A 222 -11.20 3.69 -2.56
C THR A 222 -10.42 2.53 -3.19
N LEU A 223 -11.05 1.37 -3.38
CA LEU A 223 -10.41 0.23 -4.04
C LEU A 223 -10.18 0.51 -5.53
N PRO A 224 -9.13 -0.06 -6.13
CA PRO A 224 -8.98 -0.11 -7.58
C PRO A 224 -10.23 -0.67 -8.27
N THR A 225 -10.53 -0.17 -9.47
CA THR A 225 -11.80 -0.46 -10.17
C THR A 225 -11.93 -1.91 -10.65
N ASP A 226 -10.82 -2.63 -10.75
CA ASP A 226 -10.72 -4.03 -11.15
C ASP A 226 -10.90 -5.01 -9.98
N VAL A 227 -10.90 -4.52 -8.73
CA VAL A 227 -11.18 -5.33 -7.54
C VAL A 227 -12.66 -5.70 -7.47
N GLN A 228 -12.93 -7.01 -7.43
CA GLN A 228 -14.29 -7.53 -7.30
C GLN A 228 -14.72 -7.50 -5.83
N VAL A 229 -15.91 -6.94 -5.54
CA VAL A 229 -16.42 -6.83 -4.17
C VAL A 229 -17.74 -7.57 -3.99
N THR A 230 -17.74 -8.56 -3.09
CA THR A 230 -18.95 -9.27 -2.63
C THR A 230 -19.33 -8.76 -1.24
N ARG A 231 -20.51 -8.18 -1.10
CA ARG A 231 -21.01 -7.66 0.18
C ARG A 231 -21.75 -8.74 0.98
N VAL A 232 -21.41 -8.86 2.26
CA VAL A 232 -22.03 -9.78 3.20
C VAL A 232 -22.38 -9.08 4.51
N GLY A 233 -23.30 -9.65 5.29
CA GLY A 233 -23.72 -9.08 6.58
C GLY A 233 -23.24 -9.93 7.76
N SER A 234 -23.49 -11.25 7.72
CA SER A 234 -23.27 -12.17 8.85
C SER A 234 -22.09 -13.12 8.63
N ALA A 235 -21.69 -13.82 9.69
CA ALA A 235 -20.65 -14.86 9.64
C ALA A 235 -21.04 -16.00 8.69
N LEU A 236 -22.31 -16.41 8.66
CA LEU A 236 -22.76 -17.48 7.75
C LEU A 236 -22.65 -17.05 6.28
N GLN A 237 -23.06 -15.83 5.95
CA GLN A 237 -22.92 -15.28 4.58
C GLN A 237 -21.45 -15.15 4.19
N MET A 238 -20.58 -14.72 5.11
CA MET A 238 -19.14 -14.64 4.86
C MET A 238 -18.56 -16.04 4.60
N ARG A 239 -18.93 -17.04 5.41
CA ARG A 239 -18.52 -18.44 5.21
C ARG A 239 -18.89 -18.95 3.81
N GLU A 240 -20.15 -18.82 3.45
CA GLU A 240 -20.67 -19.26 2.14
C GLU A 240 -19.92 -18.59 0.98
N SER A 241 -19.79 -17.25 1.04
CA SER A 241 -19.07 -16.49 0.02
C SER A 241 -17.59 -16.84 -0.05
N THR A 242 -16.94 -17.10 1.10
CA THR A 242 -15.52 -17.43 1.12
C THR A 242 -15.28 -18.81 0.53
N ILE A 243 -16.04 -19.82 0.93
CA ILE A 243 -15.93 -21.20 0.38
C ILE A 243 -16.14 -21.19 -1.14
N ALA A 244 -17.13 -20.45 -1.64
CA ALA A 244 -17.42 -20.37 -3.07
C ALA A 244 -16.28 -19.72 -3.87
N GLN A 245 -15.54 -18.77 -3.29
CA GLN A 245 -14.55 -17.96 -4.00
C GLN A 245 -13.11 -18.47 -3.85
N VAL A 246 -12.83 -19.34 -2.89
CA VAL A 246 -11.46 -19.86 -2.70
C VAL A 246 -11.14 -21.08 -3.57
N ALA A 247 -12.11 -21.70 -4.19
CA ALA A 247 -11.94 -22.96 -4.94
C ALA A 247 -10.95 -22.83 -6.12
N ASP A 248 -10.85 -21.65 -6.72
CA ASP A 248 -9.95 -21.31 -7.83
C ASP A 248 -8.94 -20.21 -7.46
N ALA A 249 -8.75 -19.95 -6.17
CA ALA A 249 -7.84 -18.92 -5.69
C ALA A 249 -6.45 -19.49 -5.37
N ASP A 250 -5.42 -18.66 -5.57
CA ASP A 250 -4.03 -18.94 -5.17
C ASP A 250 -3.79 -18.62 -3.70
N ALA A 251 -4.50 -17.60 -3.18
CA ALA A 251 -4.34 -17.18 -1.79
C ALA A 251 -5.66 -16.71 -1.15
N LEU A 252 -5.78 -16.96 0.15
CA LEU A 252 -6.84 -16.43 1.01
C LEU A 252 -6.21 -15.63 2.15
N VAL A 253 -6.64 -14.38 2.33
CA VAL A 253 -6.25 -13.53 3.44
C VAL A 253 -7.49 -13.17 4.28
N MET A 254 -7.59 -13.73 5.47
CA MET A 254 -8.73 -13.52 6.36
C MET A 254 -8.46 -12.41 7.37
N THR A 255 -8.83 -11.18 7.02
CA THR A 255 -8.70 -10.00 7.92
C THR A 255 -10.00 -9.62 8.62
N ALA A 256 -11.13 -10.20 8.20
CA ALA A 256 -12.43 -9.87 8.76
C ALA A 256 -12.53 -10.24 10.24
N ALA A 257 -13.15 -9.37 11.03
CA ALA A 257 -13.52 -9.65 12.41
C ALA A 257 -14.86 -10.40 12.42
N VAL A 258 -14.78 -11.73 12.34
CA VAL A 258 -15.94 -12.61 12.38
C VAL A 258 -16.40 -12.79 13.82
N ALA A 259 -17.69 -12.62 14.10
CA ALA A 259 -18.24 -12.85 15.43
C ALA A 259 -18.21 -14.35 15.78
N ASP A 260 -17.68 -14.68 16.96
CA ASP A 260 -17.60 -16.09 17.43
C ASP A 260 -18.98 -16.68 17.74
N PHE A 261 -19.95 -15.84 18.05
CA PHE A 261 -21.31 -16.24 18.45
C PHE A 261 -22.35 -15.45 17.68
N ARG A 262 -23.49 -16.09 17.46
CA ARG A 262 -24.70 -15.47 16.94
C ARG A 262 -25.91 -15.82 17.82
N PRO A 263 -27.01 -15.04 17.80
CA PRO A 263 -28.25 -15.44 18.39
C PRO A 263 -28.74 -16.78 17.80
N GLU A 264 -29.28 -17.66 18.65
CA GLU A 264 -29.88 -18.92 18.22
C GLU A 264 -31.02 -18.69 17.22
N ALA A 265 -31.82 -17.63 17.46
CA ALA A 265 -32.85 -17.14 16.57
C ALA A 265 -32.85 -15.62 16.57
N ALA A 266 -32.96 -15.02 15.40
CA ALA A 266 -33.25 -13.59 15.29
C ALA A 266 -34.75 -13.33 15.39
N SER A 267 -35.16 -12.28 16.11
CA SER A 267 -36.55 -11.88 16.18
C SER A 267 -36.97 -11.18 14.87
N GLU A 268 -38.09 -11.57 14.31
CA GLU A 268 -38.66 -10.93 13.11
C GLU A 268 -39.16 -9.49 13.37
N SER A 269 -39.43 -9.15 14.64
CA SER A 269 -39.84 -7.82 15.07
C SER A 269 -38.91 -7.26 16.13
N LYS A 270 -38.88 -5.93 16.26
CA LYS A 270 -38.11 -5.25 17.31
C LYS A 270 -38.48 -5.77 18.69
N ILE A 271 -37.57 -6.31 19.45
CA ILE A 271 -37.73 -6.74 20.84
C ILE A 271 -38.11 -5.51 21.67
N LYS A 272 -39.34 -5.48 22.19
CA LYS A 272 -39.84 -4.37 23.00
C LYS A 272 -39.55 -4.62 24.48
N LYS A 273 -39.41 -3.54 25.25
CA LYS A 273 -39.44 -3.61 26.71
C LYS A 273 -40.86 -3.99 27.16
N ASP A 274 -40.93 -4.90 28.09
CA ASP A 274 -42.21 -5.18 28.78
C ASP A 274 -42.36 -4.20 29.94
N PRO A 275 -43.38 -3.30 29.90
CA PRO A 275 -43.59 -2.34 30.99
C PRO A 275 -43.95 -2.98 32.32
N SER A 276 -44.39 -4.24 32.29
CA SER A 276 -44.81 -5.00 33.49
C SER A 276 -43.69 -5.84 34.09
N ASN A 277 -42.57 -5.95 33.38
CA ASN A 277 -41.38 -6.74 33.81
C ASN A 277 -40.12 -5.92 33.74
N GLU A 278 -39.43 -5.72 34.87
CA GLU A 278 -38.13 -5.02 34.94
C GLU A 278 -36.97 -5.87 34.46
N GLU A 279 -37.15 -7.19 34.27
CA GLU A 279 -36.07 -8.07 33.83
C GLU A 279 -35.70 -7.83 32.35
N ALA A 280 -34.39 -7.81 32.09
CA ALA A 280 -33.91 -7.74 30.73
C ALA A 280 -34.12 -9.09 30.00
N PRO A 281 -34.43 -9.07 28.69
CA PRO A 281 -34.55 -10.31 27.93
C PRO A 281 -33.25 -11.07 27.87
N THR A 282 -33.27 -12.39 28.11
CA THR A 282 -32.17 -13.30 27.92
C THR A 282 -32.03 -13.66 26.44
N ILE A 283 -30.81 -13.49 25.87
CA ILE A 283 -30.51 -13.87 24.49
C ILE A 283 -29.63 -15.10 24.50
N ARG A 284 -30.14 -16.21 23.96
CA ARG A 284 -29.37 -17.43 23.81
C ARG A 284 -28.47 -17.32 22.59
N LEU A 285 -27.18 -17.61 22.80
CA LEU A 285 -26.16 -17.57 21.73
C LEU A 285 -25.75 -18.99 21.34
N VAL A 286 -25.45 -19.17 20.06
CA VAL A 286 -24.83 -20.36 19.49
C VAL A 286 -23.53 -19.98 18.80
N ARG A 287 -22.59 -20.92 18.67
CA ARG A 287 -21.31 -20.68 18.03
C ARG A 287 -21.47 -20.48 16.52
N ASN A 288 -20.73 -19.52 15.97
CA ASN A 288 -20.50 -19.43 14.54
C ASN A 288 -19.46 -20.46 14.07
N PRO A 289 -19.49 -20.85 12.80
CA PRO A 289 -18.45 -21.71 12.22
C PRO A 289 -17.11 -20.95 12.20
N ASP A 290 -16.04 -21.69 12.41
CA ASP A 290 -14.68 -21.19 12.32
C ASP A 290 -14.20 -21.27 10.86
N ILE A 291 -14.44 -20.22 10.10
CA ILE A 291 -14.21 -20.19 8.65
C ILE A 291 -12.75 -20.46 8.31
N LEU A 292 -11.82 -19.87 9.07
CA LEU A 292 -10.38 -20.05 8.82
C LEU A 292 -9.96 -21.50 9.03
N ALA A 293 -10.41 -22.13 10.12
CA ALA A 293 -10.10 -23.53 10.39
C ALA A 293 -10.77 -24.48 9.38
N GLU A 294 -12.01 -24.18 8.99
CA GLU A 294 -12.72 -24.98 7.99
C GLU A 294 -12.01 -24.98 6.64
N ILE A 295 -11.57 -23.82 6.16
CA ILE A 295 -10.85 -23.71 4.89
C ILE A 295 -9.42 -24.22 5.02
N GLY A 296 -8.72 -23.90 6.11
CA GLY A 296 -7.33 -24.32 6.32
C GLY A 296 -7.15 -25.83 6.33
N HIS A 297 -8.17 -26.60 6.74
CA HIS A 297 -8.18 -28.07 6.74
C HIS A 297 -8.95 -28.70 5.58
N SER A 298 -9.50 -27.88 4.67
CA SER A 298 -10.22 -28.39 3.50
C SER A 298 -9.27 -28.94 2.45
N GLU A 299 -9.69 -29.98 1.73
CA GLU A 299 -9.00 -30.48 0.53
C GLU A 299 -8.99 -29.44 -0.62
N GLN A 300 -9.93 -28.49 -0.60
CA GLN A 300 -10.07 -27.40 -1.59
C GLN A 300 -9.47 -26.09 -1.09
N ARG A 301 -8.57 -26.15 -0.06
CA ARG A 301 -7.90 -24.93 0.41
C ARG A 301 -7.01 -24.34 -0.68
N PRO A 302 -6.90 -23.00 -0.76
CA PRO A 302 -5.92 -22.38 -1.66
C PRO A 302 -4.48 -22.70 -1.20
N PRO A 303 -3.49 -22.62 -2.11
CA PRO A 303 -2.08 -22.87 -1.81
C PRO A 303 -1.55 -22.04 -0.61
N LEU A 304 -2.03 -20.80 -0.45
CA LEU A 304 -1.65 -19.93 0.65
C LEU A 304 -2.89 -19.49 1.45
N VAL A 305 -2.84 -19.70 2.78
CA VAL A 305 -3.87 -19.25 3.71
C VAL A 305 -3.24 -18.39 4.81
N VAL A 306 -3.66 -17.13 4.89
CA VAL A 306 -3.21 -16.15 5.88
C VAL A 306 -4.37 -15.76 6.78
N GLY A 307 -4.25 -15.99 8.07
CA GLY A 307 -5.23 -15.54 9.07
C GLY A 307 -4.78 -14.29 9.81
N PHE A 308 -5.74 -13.54 10.36
CA PHE A 308 -5.48 -12.42 11.27
C PHE A 308 -5.95 -12.75 12.67
N ALA A 309 -5.18 -12.30 13.65
CA ALA A 309 -5.53 -12.37 15.06
C ALA A 309 -5.29 -11.02 15.72
N ALA A 310 -6.34 -10.48 16.34
CA ALA A 310 -6.27 -9.30 17.18
C ALA A 310 -6.11 -9.77 18.63
N GLU A 311 -4.95 -9.48 19.22
CA GLU A 311 -4.62 -9.99 20.56
C GLU A 311 -4.28 -8.84 21.51
N THR A 312 -4.65 -9.04 22.78
CA THR A 312 -4.30 -8.16 23.91
C THR A 312 -3.40 -8.93 24.86
N GLY A 313 -2.35 -8.29 25.37
CA GLY A 313 -1.42 -8.93 26.31
C GLY A 313 0.03 -8.51 26.10
N THR A 314 0.93 -9.25 26.76
CA THR A 314 2.39 -9.09 26.59
C THR A 314 2.85 -9.71 25.26
N ASP A 315 4.02 -9.30 24.81
CA ASP A 315 4.62 -9.84 23.58
C ASP A 315 4.82 -11.36 23.61
N GLU A 316 5.18 -11.93 24.75
CA GLU A 316 5.38 -13.37 24.94
C GLU A 316 4.06 -14.14 24.86
N GLU A 317 3.01 -13.63 25.52
CA GLU A 317 1.67 -14.23 25.47
C GLU A 317 1.10 -14.21 24.05
N ILE A 318 1.23 -13.08 23.36
CA ILE A 318 0.74 -12.90 21.99
C ILE A 318 1.43 -13.89 21.04
N LEU A 319 2.75 -14.08 21.16
CA LEU A 319 3.50 -15.02 20.32
C LEU A 319 3.13 -16.48 20.61
N ALA A 320 2.99 -16.86 21.87
CA ALA A 320 2.58 -18.21 22.24
C ALA A 320 1.18 -18.55 21.73
N TYR A 321 0.24 -17.63 21.86
CA TYR A 321 -1.12 -17.76 21.29
C TYR A 321 -1.11 -17.88 19.77
N GLY A 322 -0.26 -17.10 19.10
CA GLY A 322 -0.16 -17.10 17.63
C GLY A 322 0.30 -18.42 17.06
N ALA A 323 1.30 -19.04 17.67
CA ALA A 323 1.85 -20.34 17.26
C ALA A 323 0.79 -21.46 17.34
N ASP A 324 0.10 -21.57 18.50
CA ASP A 324 -0.99 -22.54 18.68
C ASP A 324 -2.13 -22.29 17.69
N LYS A 325 -2.45 -21.01 17.43
CA LYS A 325 -3.52 -20.61 16.50
C LYS A 325 -3.19 -20.99 15.05
N ALA A 326 -1.94 -20.81 14.61
CA ALA A 326 -1.52 -21.17 13.26
C ALA A 326 -1.72 -22.66 12.99
N ALA A 327 -1.19 -23.51 13.86
CA ALA A 327 -1.33 -24.96 13.73
C ALA A 327 -2.80 -25.42 13.80
N ARG A 328 -3.57 -24.90 14.76
CA ARG A 328 -4.97 -25.28 14.96
C ARG A 328 -5.89 -24.82 13.82
N LYS A 329 -5.56 -23.74 13.11
CA LYS A 329 -6.35 -23.20 12.01
C LYS A 329 -5.95 -23.74 10.64
N GLY A 330 -4.86 -24.49 10.53
CA GLY A 330 -4.33 -24.95 9.25
C GLY A 330 -3.93 -23.79 8.32
N ALA A 331 -3.56 -22.64 8.90
CA ALA A 331 -3.08 -21.48 8.16
C ALA A 331 -1.56 -21.57 7.95
N ASP A 332 -1.08 -21.11 6.80
CA ASP A 332 0.35 -21.04 6.52
C ASP A 332 1.01 -19.91 7.30
N PHE A 333 0.25 -18.81 7.46
CA PHE A 333 0.67 -17.65 8.26
C PHE A 333 -0.47 -17.10 9.13
N ILE A 334 -0.08 -16.56 10.29
CA ILE A 334 -0.97 -15.76 11.15
C ILE A 334 -0.36 -14.37 11.34
N CYS A 335 -1.10 -13.36 10.98
CA CYS A 335 -0.81 -11.96 11.28
C CYS A 335 -1.31 -11.62 12.68
N LEU A 336 -0.40 -11.43 13.63
CA LEU A 336 -0.73 -10.97 14.98
C LEU A 336 -0.74 -9.45 15.01
N ASN A 337 -1.92 -8.89 15.19
CA ASN A 337 -2.10 -7.45 15.38
C ASN A 337 -2.34 -7.17 16.86
N ARG A 338 -1.41 -6.43 17.49
CA ARG A 338 -1.64 -5.96 18.84
C ARG A 338 -2.72 -4.89 18.84
N VAL A 339 -3.76 -5.10 19.63
CA VAL A 339 -4.87 -4.17 19.77
C VAL A 339 -5.00 -3.64 21.20
N GLY A 340 -5.36 -2.37 21.33
CA GLY A 340 -5.55 -1.70 22.61
C GLY A 340 -6.34 -0.40 22.43
N GLU A 341 -6.47 0.41 23.48
CA GLU A 341 -7.24 1.66 23.43
C GLU A 341 -6.70 2.68 22.42
N SER A 342 -5.39 2.67 22.13
CA SER A 342 -4.72 3.61 21.21
C SER A 342 -4.00 2.94 20.03
N VAL A 343 -4.14 1.61 19.84
CA VAL A 343 -3.40 0.85 18.81
C VAL A 343 -4.33 -0.17 18.13
N GLY A 344 -4.23 -0.30 16.83
CA GLY A 344 -4.79 -1.41 16.03
C GLY A 344 -6.18 -1.17 15.44
N PHE A 345 -7.12 -0.51 16.12
CA PHE A 345 -8.44 -0.21 15.56
C PHE A 345 -8.54 1.25 15.08
N GLY A 346 -9.24 1.48 13.95
CA GLY A 346 -9.44 2.81 13.38
C GLY A 346 -8.28 3.29 12.50
N ASP A 347 -8.02 4.60 12.50
CA ASP A 347 -7.01 5.26 11.66
C ASP A 347 -5.71 5.50 12.45
N VAL A 348 -5.17 4.42 12.99
CA VAL A 348 -3.91 4.41 13.76
C VAL A 348 -2.91 3.47 13.13
N PRO A 349 -1.59 3.71 13.31
CA PRO A 349 -0.56 2.79 12.86
C PRO A 349 -0.74 1.38 13.42
N ASN A 350 -0.34 0.39 12.63
CA ASN A 350 -0.35 -1.01 13.03
C ASN A 350 1.08 -1.48 13.33
N ASP A 351 1.20 -2.50 14.20
CA ASP A 351 2.40 -3.31 14.41
C ASP A 351 1.97 -4.77 14.27
N ILE A 352 2.24 -5.34 13.11
CA ILE A 352 1.84 -6.71 12.77
C ILE A 352 3.08 -7.60 12.74
N ARG A 353 3.01 -8.70 13.47
CA ARG A 353 3.98 -9.80 13.39
C ARG A 353 3.38 -10.93 12.59
N LEU A 354 4.09 -11.35 11.56
CA LEU A 354 3.73 -12.49 10.71
C LEU A 354 4.40 -13.74 11.28
N LEU A 355 3.61 -14.71 11.71
CA LEU A 355 4.10 -16.01 12.16
C LEU A 355 3.81 -17.07 11.12
N ASP A 356 4.78 -17.95 10.88
CA ASP A 356 4.58 -19.16 10.07
C ASP A 356 3.77 -20.23 10.83
N ALA A 357 3.47 -21.35 10.15
CA ALA A 357 2.74 -22.48 10.72
C ALA A 357 3.44 -23.14 11.94
N ARG A 358 4.73 -22.85 12.16
CA ARG A 358 5.52 -23.34 13.31
C ARG A 358 5.58 -22.32 14.45
N GLY A 359 4.95 -21.14 14.27
CA GLY A 359 4.99 -20.06 15.23
C GLY A 359 6.29 -19.24 15.21
N THR A 360 7.11 -19.39 14.17
CA THR A 360 8.32 -18.59 13.98
C THR A 360 7.95 -17.24 13.36
N ILE A 361 8.58 -16.15 13.82
CA ILE A 361 8.38 -14.83 13.23
C ILE A 361 9.02 -14.82 11.84
N ALA A 362 8.19 -14.80 10.80
CA ALA A 362 8.58 -14.67 9.40
C ALA A 362 8.79 -13.19 8.98
N GLY A 363 8.10 -12.26 9.67
CA GLY A 363 8.23 -10.83 9.41
C GLY A 363 7.58 -9.96 10.48
N ARG A 364 7.98 -8.67 10.50
CA ARG A 364 7.33 -7.63 11.31
C ARG A 364 7.14 -6.38 10.47
N TYR A 365 5.93 -5.88 10.45
CA TYR A 365 5.53 -4.73 9.65
C TYR A 365 4.91 -3.67 10.56
N VAL A 366 5.52 -2.49 10.59
CA VAL A 366 5.12 -1.36 11.45
C VAL A 366 4.90 -0.14 10.57
N GLY A 367 3.82 0.58 10.80
CA GLY A 367 3.51 1.82 10.07
C GLY A 367 2.03 1.98 9.77
N SER A 368 1.73 2.76 8.74
CA SER A 368 0.38 2.92 8.21
C SER A 368 -0.19 1.58 7.72
N LYS A 369 -1.50 1.52 7.51
CA LYS A 369 -2.14 0.30 7.00
C LYS A 369 -1.64 -0.07 5.60
N ASP A 370 -1.28 0.93 4.80
CA ASP A 370 -0.75 0.74 3.44
C ASP A 370 0.69 0.19 3.46
N GLU A 371 1.57 0.73 4.32
CA GLU A 371 2.93 0.22 4.49
C GLU A 371 2.93 -1.24 4.99
N VAL A 372 2.10 -1.52 5.97
CA VAL A 372 1.91 -2.90 6.48
C VAL A 372 1.35 -3.82 5.39
N ALA A 373 0.38 -3.35 4.60
CA ALA A 373 -0.19 -4.12 3.52
C ALA A 373 0.83 -4.44 2.41
N ALA A 374 1.65 -3.46 2.02
CA ALA A 374 2.71 -3.65 1.03
C ALA A 374 3.74 -4.69 1.52
N GLY A 375 4.16 -4.60 2.79
CA GLY A 375 5.07 -5.58 3.38
C GLY A 375 4.49 -7.00 3.44
N LEU A 376 3.22 -7.14 3.79
CA LEU A 376 2.54 -8.45 3.82
C LEU A 376 2.40 -9.05 2.41
N VAL A 377 2.01 -8.25 1.44
CA VAL A 377 1.87 -8.69 0.04
C VAL A 377 3.23 -9.07 -0.55
N GLY A 378 4.30 -8.33 -0.23
CA GLY A 378 5.65 -8.69 -0.65
C GLY A 378 6.18 -9.99 -0.03
N HIS A 379 5.51 -10.55 0.97
CA HIS A 379 5.84 -11.84 1.58
C HIS A 379 5.02 -13.00 1.00
N MET A 380 3.94 -12.70 0.28
CA MET A 380 3.05 -13.68 -0.38
C MET A 380 3.64 -14.18 -1.70
#